data_d613e1a54093f531d7ccb0d727dc4606
#
_entry.id   d613e1a54093f531d7ccb0d727dc4606
#
_cell.length_a   1.000
_cell.length_b   1.000
_cell.length_c   1.000
_cell.angle_alpha   90.00
_cell.angle_beta   90.00
_cell.angle_gamma   90.00
#
_symmetry.space_group_name_H-M   'P 1'
#
loop_
_entity.id
_entity.type
_entity.pdbx_description
1 polymer ?
#
loop_
_entity_poly.entity_id
_entity_poly.type
_entity_poly.pdbx_seq_one_letter_code
_entity_poly.pdbx_strand_id
1 'polypeptide(L)'
;CLKNIHDLLGMSFYVPAYQRGYRWGAGQVKALLDDIWDFTLNKSTTFYCLQPIVVTRGNNSWLVVDGQQRLTTIFLILKFLEHDHLRRPLVEAYQVSLYQLDYETRPECTDYLLSLSEEQSSENIDYFYLFGAYQAIKEWFSDKNYNENNKFLDTLLAKSNTENAVKVIWYDLSDECADNDYAIDVFSRLNIGKIPLTNAELVRALFLQKSNFKHHDTRLKQIQIAHEWDVIEQRLQEPAFWHFITNTSKKYATRIEYIFDLMKGKKETYEAFY
;
A
#
# COMPACT_ATOMS: atom_id res chain seq x y z
N CYS A 1 -5.96 -16.56 10.58
CA CYS A 1 -5.04 -16.77 11.72
C CYS A 1 -4.32 -15.46 12.07
N LEU A 2 -3.59 -15.46 13.21
CA LEU A 2 -2.69 -14.36 13.57
C LEU A 2 -1.25 -14.74 13.17
N LYS A 3 -0.52 -13.79 12.57
CA LYS A 3 0.91 -13.90 12.30
C LYS A 3 1.65 -12.73 12.93
N ASN A 4 2.84 -12.98 13.45
CA ASN A 4 3.73 -11.90 13.88
C ASN A 4 4.33 -11.22 12.64
N ILE A 5 4.79 -9.97 12.79
CA ILE A 5 5.55 -9.31 11.71
C ILE A 5 6.81 -10.09 11.37
N HIS A 6 7.47 -10.68 12.38
CA HIS A 6 8.60 -11.58 12.15
C HIS A 6 8.29 -12.72 11.17
N ASP A 7 7.08 -13.29 11.21
CA ASP A 7 6.67 -14.41 10.35
C ASP A 7 6.47 -14.00 8.89
N LEU A 8 6.43 -12.70 8.59
CA LEU A 8 6.35 -12.18 7.23
C LEU A 8 7.74 -12.06 6.57
N LEU A 9 8.81 -12.04 7.37
CA LEU A 9 10.17 -11.93 6.86
C LEU A 9 10.50 -13.11 5.93
N GLY A 10 11.23 -12.84 4.85
CA GLY A 10 11.57 -13.83 3.84
C GLY A 10 10.43 -14.25 2.91
N MET A 11 9.19 -13.77 3.12
CA MET A 11 8.09 -14.02 2.19
C MET A 11 8.21 -13.13 0.94
N SER A 12 7.54 -13.54 -0.14
CA SER A 12 7.38 -12.74 -1.35
C SER A 12 5.91 -12.37 -1.53
N PHE A 13 5.64 -11.07 -1.69
CA PHE A 13 4.32 -10.51 -1.90
C PHE A 13 4.22 -9.88 -3.28
N TYR A 14 3.08 -10.06 -3.92
CA TYR A 14 2.79 -9.52 -5.23
C TYR A 14 1.51 -8.68 -5.17
N VAL A 15 1.60 -7.42 -5.55
CA VAL A 15 0.49 -6.47 -5.56
C VAL A 15 -0.12 -6.45 -6.96
N PRO A 16 -1.35 -6.98 -7.14
CA PRO A 16 -1.99 -7.07 -8.45
C PRO A 16 -2.34 -5.72 -9.07
N ALA A 17 -2.54 -5.71 -10.39
CA ALA A 17 -2.84 -4.54 -11.21
C ALA A 17 -4.08 -3.75 -10.79
N TYR A 18 -5.07 -4.39 -10.20
CA TYR A 18 -6.30 -3.73 -9.75
C TYR A 18 -6.09 -2.87 -8.50
N GLN A 19 -4.99 -3.05 -7.76
CA GLN A 19 -4.69 -2.21 -6.62
C GLN A 19 -4.02 -0.90 -7.04
N ARG A 20 -4.26 0.13 -6.25
CA ARG A 20 -3.57 1.42 -6.40
C ARG A 20 -2.11 1.31 -5.96
N GLY A 21 -1.29 2.28 -6.33
CA GLY A 21 0.03 2.44 -5.75
C GLY A 21 0.01 2.85 -4.28
N TYR A 22 1.19 3.02 -3.70
CA TYR A 22 1.30 3.48 -2.31
C TYR A 22 0.80 4.93 -2.17
N ARG A 23 -0.03 5.20 -1.15
CA ARG A 23 -0.69 6.52 -0.97
C ARG A 23 -0.76 7.00 0.48
N TRP A 24 -0.21 6.26 1.43
CA TRP A 24 -0.16 6.77 2.80
C TRP A 24 0.75 7.99 2.89
N GLY A 25 0.25 9.05 3.52
CA GLY A 25 1.04 10.23 3.86
C GLY A 25 1.60 10.14 5.28
N ALA A 26 2.32 11.19 5.69
CA ALA A 26 2.99 11.25 6.99
C ALA A 26 2.04 10.99 8.18
N GLY A 27 0.77 11.43 8.10
CA GLY A 27 -0.21 11.23 9.17
C GLY A 27 -0.51 9.76 9.45
N GLN A 28 -0.77 8.96 8.40
CA GLN A 28 -1.05 7.52 8.55
C GLN A 28 0.18 6.75 9.00
N VAL A 29 1.37 7.13 8.50
CA VAL A 29 2.64 6.53 8.89
C VAL A 29 2.94 6.79 10.37
N LYS A 30 2.83 8.05 10.81
CA LYS A 30 3.05 8.43 12.22
C LYS A 30 2.04 7.73 13.14
N ALA A 31 0.76 7.66 12.77
CA ALA A 31 -0.25 6.95 13.55
C ALA A 31 0.11 5.47 13.75
N LEU A 32 0.56 4.77 12.69
CA LEU A 32 1.01 3.39 12.82
C LEU A 32 2.22 3.24 13.78
N LEU A 33 3.19 4.15 13.67
CA LEU A 33 4.37 4.16 14.53
C LEU A 33 4.01 4.45 15.99
N ASP A 34 3.12 5.41 16.23
CA ASP A 34 2.64 5.79 17.56
C ASP A 34 1.89 4.63 18.22
N ASP A 35 1.00 3.98 17.50
CA ASP A 35 0.25 2.81 17.99
C ASP A 35 1.19 1.67 18.43
N ILE A 36 2.21 1.36 17.63
CA ILE A 36 3.21 0.34 17.96
C ILE A 36 4.05 0.78 19.14
N TRP A 37 4.40 2.07 19.21
CA TRP A 37 5.21 2.62 20.31
C TRP A 37 4.45 2.64 21.63
N ASP A 38 3.20 3.06 21.61
CA ASP A 38 2.33 3.03 22.79
C ASP A 38 2.19 1.61 23.34
N PHE A 39 2.01 0.64 22.46
CA PHE A 39 2.02 -0.76 22.87
C PHE A 39 3.38 -1.20 23.45
N THR A 40 4.48 -0.76 22.83
CA THR A 40 5.85 -1.07 23.30
C THR A 40 6.10 -0.55 24.72
N LEU A 41 5.54 0.61 25.05
CA LEU A 41 5.68 1.22 26.38
C LEU A 41 4.74 0.61 27.42
N ASN A 42 3.48 0.40 27.08
CA ASN A 42 2.42 0.13 28.06
C ASN A 42 2.25 -1.36 28.36
N LYS A 43 2.61 -2.27 27.44
CA LYS A 43 2.53 -3.75 27.59
C LYS A 43 1.29 -4.26 28.31
N SER A 44 0.16 -3.58 28.12
CA SER A 44 -1.11 -3.86 28.81
C SER A 44 -1.82 -5.12 28.29
N THR A 45 -1.40 -5.59 27.12
CA THR A 45 -1.94 -6.78 26.42
C THR A 45 -0.81 -7.68 25.95
N THR A 46 -1.12 -8.94 25.69
CA THR A 46 -0.12 -9.93 25.23
C THR A 46 0.35 -9.67 23.78
N PHE A 47 -0.41 -8.95 22.99
CA PHE A 47 -0.03 -8.56 21.62
C PHE A 47 -0.79 -7.32 21.16
N TYR A 48 -0.22 -6.59 20.22
CA TYR A 48 -0.90 -5.55 19.47
C TYR A 48 -1.29 -6.08 18.07
N CYS A 49 -2.55 -5.95 17.72
CA CYS A 49 -3.07 -6.48 16.47
C CYS A 49 -3.28 -5.37 15.44
N LEU A 50 -2.50 -5.39 14.38
CA LEU A 50 -2.71 -4.57 13.20
C LEU A 50 -3.94 -5.08 12.41
N GLN A 51 -4.48 -4.21 11.58
CA GLN A 51 -5.59 -4.57 10.69
C GLN A 51 -5.20 -5.73 9.74
N PRO A 52 -6.19 -6.42 9.14
CA PRO A 52 -5.95 -7.60 8.31
C PRO A 52 -5.02 -7.36 7.12
N ILE A 53 -4.23 -8.38 6.82
CA ILE A 53 -3.59 -8.61 5.52
C ILE A 53 -4.31 -9.79 4.88
N VAL A 54 -4.95 -9.54 3.74
CA VAL A 54 -5.71 -10.54 2.99
C VAL A 54 -4.92 -10.94 1.78
N VAL A 55 -4.68 -12.24 1.62
CA VAL A 55 -3.85 -12.78 0.56
C VAL A 55 -4.47 -14.03 -0.06
N THR A 56 -3.99 -14.36 -1.26
CA THR A 56 -4.20 -15.67 -1.87
C THR A 56 -2.88 -16.19 -2.44
N ARG A 57 -2.75 -17.50 -2.63
CA ARG A 57 -1.52 -18.10 -3.18
C ARG A 57 -1.36 -17.77 -4.65
N GLY A 58 -0.19 -17.24 -5.02
CA GLY A 58 0.34 -17.22 -6.38
C GLY A 58 1.31 -18.38 -6.60
N ASN A 59 1.97 -18.39 -7.76
CA ASN A 59 2.92 -19.46 -8.10
C ASN A 59 4.11 -19.52 -7.13
N ASN A 60 4.77 -18.37 -6.86
CA ASN A 60 5.94 -18.26 -5.98
C ASN A 60 5.81 -17.13 -4.95
N SER A 61 4.65 -16.49 -4.85
CA SER A 61 4.42 -15.34 -3.99
C SER A 61 3.00 -15.33 -3.46
N TRP A 62 2.75 -14.52 -2.45
CA TRP A 62 1.43 -14.22 -1.94
C TRP A 62 0.83 -13.03 -2.71
N LEU A 63 -0.26 -13.25 -3.42
CA LEU A 63 -1.02 -12.18 -4.06
C LEU A 63 -1.75 -11.39 -2.96
N VAL A 64 -1.46 -10.10 -2.86
CA VAL A 64 -2.06 -9.23 -1.84
C VAL A 64 -3.43 -8.77 -2.33
N VAL A 65 -4.48 -9.14 -1.61
CA VAL A 65 -5.87 -8.71 -1.88
C VAL A 65 -6.22 -7.46 -1.07
N ASP A 66 -5.78 -7.37 0.18
CA ASP A 66 -5.90 -6.16 1.02
C ASP A 66 -4.70 -6.05 1.97
N GLY A 67 -4.38 -4.83 2.38
CA GLY A 67 -3.30 -4.55 3.34
C GLY A 67 -1.98 -4.11 2.70
N GLN A 68 -1.92 -3.86 1.39
CA GLN A 68 -0.70 -3.45 0.71
C GLN A 68 -0.07 -2.17 1.31
N GLN A 69 -0.88 -1.17 1.70
CA GLN A 69 -0.36 0.07 2.29
C GLN A 69 0.38 -0.23 3.60
N ARG A 70 -0.16 -1.11 4.43
CA ARG A 70 0.48 -1.55 5.68
C ARG A 70 1.75 -2.35 5.43
N LEU A 71 1.70 -3.33 4.52
CA LEU A 71 2.89 -4.10 4.12
C LEU A 71 4.00 -3.16 3.65
N THR A 72 3.68 -2.23 2.75
CA THR A 72 4.67 -1.27 2.25
C THR A 72 5.22 -0.39 3.38
N THR A 73 4.37 0.11 4.28
CA THR A 73 4.84 0.94 5.41
C THR A 73 5.70 0.15 6.38
N ILE A 74 5.33 -1.09 6.72
CA ILE A 74 6.14 -1.97 7.58
C ILE A 74 7.50 -2.26 6.91
N PHE A 75 7.51 -2.50 5.59
CA PHE A 75 8.76 -2.65 4.83
C PHE A 75 9.66 -1.42 4.96
N LEU A 76 9.11 -0.21 4.79
CA LEU A 76 9.86 1.04 4.92
C LEU A 76 10.39 1.25 6.33
N ILE A 77 9.63 0.89 7.37
CA ILE A 77 10.08 0.93 8.78
C ILE A 77 11.26 -0.03 8.99
N LEU A 78 11.13 -1.27 8.53
CA LEU A 78 12.20 -2.27 8.64
C LEU A 78 13.44 -1.86 7.84
N LYS A 79 13.25 -1.28 6.66
CA LYS A 79 14.35 -0.75 5.83
C LYS A 79 15.09 0.38 6.52
N PHE A 80 14.37 1.31 7.17
CA PHE A 80 14.96 2.36 7.98
C PHE A 80 15.77 1.77 9.15
N LEU A 81 15.18 0.84 9.89
CA LEU A 81 15.85 0.22 11.05
C LEU A 81 17.09 -0.55 10.64
N GLU A 82 17.05 -1.23 9.48
CA GLU A 82 18.22 -1.92 8.93
C GLU A 82 19.34 -0.95 8.54
N HIS A 83 19.00 0.09 7.78
CA HIS A 83 19.98 0.99 7.16
C HIS A 83 20.47 2.09 8.11
N ASP A 84 19.54 2.83 8.74
CA ASP A 84 19.90 4.04 9.51
C ASP A 84 20.15 3.73 10.99
N HIS A 85 19.48 2.72 11.56
CA HIS A 85 19.63 2.38 12.98
C HIS A 85 20.69 1.29 13.22
N LEU A 86 20.47 0.08 12.68
CA LEU A 86 21.40 -1.04 12.88
C LEU A 86 22.68 -0.89 12.06
N ARG A 87 22.61 -0.23 10.91
CA ARG A 87 23.69 -0.08 9.93
C ARG A 87 24.26 -1.42 9.47
N ARG A 88 23.41 -2.44 9.44
CA ARG A 88 23.71 -3.81 8.99
C ARG A 88 22.41 -4.51 8.59
N PRO A 89 22.49 -5.51 7.69
CA PRO A 89 21.32 -6.27 7.28
C PRO A 89 20.61 -6.95 8.46
N LEU A 90 19.27 -6.93 8.46
CA LEU A 90 18.46 -7.64 9.46
C LEU A 90 18.75 -9.15 9.48
N VAL A 91 19.17 -9.70 8.35
CA VAL A 91 19.54 -11.13 8.26
C VAL A 91 20.67 -11.52 9.22
N GLU A 92 21.58 -10.62 9.55
CA GLU A 92 22.65 -10.88 10.51
C GLU A 92 22.15 -11.00 11.95
N ALA A 93 21.12 -10.22 12.31
CA ALA A 93 20.57 -10.19 13.67
C ALA A 93 19.43 -11.21 13.86
N TYR A 94 18.59 -11.39 12.84
CA TYR A 94 17.36 -12.19 12.92
C TYR A 94 17.40 -13.46 12.05
N GLN A 95 18.47 -13.68 11.26
CA GLN A 95 18.67 -14.81 10.37
C GLN A 95 17.60 -14.95 9.27
N VAL A 96 16.88 -13.89 9.00
CA VAL A 96 15.83 -13.83 7.97
C VAL A 96 15.92 -12.50 7.21
N SER A 97 15.81 -12.55 5.89
CA SER A 97 15.79 -11.35 5.03
C SER A 97 14.48 -10.59 5.16
N LEU A 98 14.50 -9.31 4.80
CA LEU A 98 13.26 -8.58 4.54
C LEU A 98 12.38 -9.36 3.54
N TYR A 99 11.07 -9.20 3.64
CA TYR A 99 10.18 -9.73 2.62
C TYR A 99 10.28 -8.91 1.32
N GLN A 100 9.86 -9.51 0.20
CA GLN A 100 9.84 -8.87 -1.11
C GLN A 100 8.46 -8.32 -1.41
N LEU A 101 8.43 -7.17 -2.08
CA LEU A 101 7.20 -6.51 -2.54
C LEU A 101 7.34 -6.21 -4.02
N ASP A 102 6.58 -6.92 -4.84
CA ASP A 102 6.54 -6.74 -6.29
C ASP A 102 5.18 -6.15 -6.69
N TYR A 103 5.22 -5.17 -7.59
CA TYR A 103 4.02 -4.49 -8.11
C TYR A 103 3.83 -4.83 -9.59
N GLU A 104 2.67 -5.37 -9.95
CA GLU A 104 2.39 -5.87 -11.30
C GLU A 104 2.51 -4.80 -12.39
N THR A 105 2.01 -3.59 -12.14
CA THR A 105 2.01 -2.49 -13.11
C THR A 105 3.09 -1.45 -12.85
N ARG A 106 3.90 -1.64 -11.81
CA ARG A 106 4.92 -0.68 -11.33
C ARG A 106 6.18 -1.40 -10.88
N PRO A 107 6.81 -2.20 -11.76
CA PRO A 107 8.00 -2.98 -11.38
C PRO A 107 9.15 -2.09 -10.88
N GLU A 108 9.25 -0.85 -11.39
CA GLU A 108 10.23 0.13 -10.95
C GLU A 108 10.07 0.55 -9.48
N CYS A 109 8.87 0.42 -8.89
CA CYS A 109 8.66 0.70 -7.46
C CYS A 109 9.38 -0.30 -6.56
N THR A 110 9.56 -1.55 -7.01
CA THR A 110 10.33 -2.57 -6.29
C THR A 110 11.78 -2.13 -6.14
N ASP A 111 12.41 -1.69 -7.24
CA ASP A 111 13.79 -1.19 -7.23
C ASP A 111 13.91 0.11 -6.41
N TYR A 112 12.93 1.00 -6.55
CA TYR A 112 12.90 2.25 -5.80
C TYR A 112 12.78 2.02 -4.29
N LEU A 113 12.01 1.05 -3.83
CA LEU A 113 11.92 0.68 -2.41
C LEU A 113 13.28 0.25 -1.82
N LEU A 114 14.20 -0.23 -2.66
CA LEU A 114 15.54 -0.61 -2.23
C LEU A 114 16.50 0.58 -2.16
N SER A 115 16.32 1.62 -2.98
CA SER A 115 17.23 2.78 -3.08
C SER A 115 16.74 4.04 -2.34
N LEU A 116 15.42 4.32 -2.37
CA LEU A 116 14.74 5.47 -1.73
C LEU A 116 15.47 6.81 -1.94
N SER A 117 15.75 7.14 -3.19
CA SER A 117 16.46 8.38 -3.56
C SER A 117 15.54 9.61 -3.51
N GLU A 118 16.01 10.69 -2.88
CA GLU A 118 15.31 11.98 -2.88
C GLU A 118 15.24 12.58 -4.28
N GLU A 119 16.30 12.45 -5.06
CA GLU A 119 16.38 12.99 -6.42
C GLU A 119 15.29 12.40 -7.32
N GLN A 120 15.00 11.11 -7.17
CA GLN A 120 13.99 10.41 -7.95
C GLN A 120 12.58 10.57 -7.40
N SER A 121 12.41 11.09 -6.18
CA SER A 121 11.10 11.20 -5.53
C SER A 121 10.07 12.01 -6.30
N SER A 122 10.51 12.91 -7.18
CA SER A 122 9.66 13.74 -8.03
C SER A 122 9.32 13.11 -9.40
N GLU A 123 9.94 11.97 -9.76
CA GLU A 123 9.78 11.36 -11.08
C GLU A 123 8.37 10.82 -11.30
N ASN A 124 7.77 10.25 -10.25
CA ASN A 124 6.39 9.79 -10.30
C ASN A 124 5.68 9.88 -8.94
N ILE A 125 4.36 9.74 -8.96
CA ILE A 125 3.53 9.88 -7.76
C ILE A 125 3.76 8.78 -6.72
N ASP A 126 4.12 7.57 -7.14
CA ASP A 126 4.39 6.47 -6.21
C ASP A 126 5.70 6.72 -5.45
N TYR A 127 6.75 7.18 -6.15
CA TYR A 127 8.01 7.56 -5.53
C TYR A 127 7.84 8.71 -4.54
N PHE A 128 7.02 9.71 -4.89
CA PHE A 128 6.69 10.81 -3.98
C PHE A 128 6.11 10.31 -2.66
N TYR A 129 5.11 9.44 -2.69
CA TYR A 129 4.51 8.91 -1.48
C TYR A 129 5.42 7.95 -0.72
N LEU A 130 6.18 7.09 -1.40
CA LEU A 130 7.14 6.18 -0.78
C LEU A 130 8.25 6.95 -0.06
N PHE A 131 8.82 7.96 -0.72
CA PHE A 131 9.85 8.80 -0.12
C PHE A 131 9.30 9.65 1.04
N GLY A 132 8.11 10.24 0.86
CA GLY A 132 7.44 11.00 1.93
C GLY A 132 7.16 10.15 3.17
N ALA A 133 6.75 8.90 2.98
CA ALA A 133 6.58 7.95 4.08
C ALA A 133 7.90 7.62 4.77
N TYR A 134 8.97 7.39 3.99
CA TYR A 134 10.30 7.13 4.53
C TYR A 134 10.86 8.33 5.33
N GLN A 135 10.66 9.54 4.84
CA GLN A 135 11.04 10.76 5.56
C GLN A 135 10.24 10.92 6.89
N ALA A 136 8.93 10.63 6.87
CA ALA A 136 8.12 10.64 8.07
C ALA A 136 8.58 9.61 9.11
N ILE A 137 9.05 8.44 8.66
CA ILE A 137 9.66 7.42 9.53
C ILE A 137 10.98 7.97 10.12
N LYS A 138 11.88 8.51 9.31
CA LYS A 138 13.14 9.11 9.78
C LYS A 138 12.90 10.19 10.82
N GLU A 139 11.98 11.10 10.54
CA GLU A 139 11.60 12.18 11.44
C GLU A 139 11.08 11.62 12.77
N TRP A 140 10.20 10.62 12.72
CA TRP A 140 9.63 10.02 13.93
C TRP A 140 10.68 9.34 14.80
N PHE A 141 11.67 8.67 14.22
CA PHE A 141 12.76 8.04 14.96
C PHE A 141 13.86 9.03 15.39
N SER A 142 13.94 10.23 14.83
CA SER A 142 14.96 11.22 15.17
C SER A 142 14.89 11.70 16.62
N ASP A 143 13.69 11.69 17.20
CA ASP A 143 13.45 12.08 18.61
C ASP A 143 13.72 10.95 19.61
N LYS A 144 14.11 9.77 19.14
CA LYS A 144 14.33 8.58 19.95
C LYS A 144 15.80 8.21 20.04
N ASN A 145 16.20 7.74 21.23
CA ASN A 145 17.56 7.26 21.42
C ASN A 145 17.74 5.81 20.93
N TYR A 146 18.98 5.35 20.87
CA TYR A 146 19.35 4.03 20.39
C TYR A 146 18.61 2.88 21.11
N ASN A 147 18.43 2.97 22.43
CA ASN A 147 17.77 1.93 23.20
C ASN A 147 16.25 1.88 22.94
N GLU A 148 15.64 3.03 22.70
CA GLU A 148 14.22 3.14 22.34
C GLU A 148 13.98 2.53 20.96
N ASN A 149 14.86 2.80 19.99
CA ASN A 149 14.79 2.20 18.66
C ASN A 149 14.94 0.68 18.72
N ASN A 150 15.88 0.15 19.53
CA ASN A 150 16.00 -1.29 19.73
C ASN A 150 14.74 -1.88 20.39
N LYS A 151 14.18 -1.22 21.38
CA LYS A 151 12.95 -1.67 22.04
C LYS A 151 11.76 -1.73 21.08
N PHE A 152 11.65 -0.74 20.20
CA PHE A 152 10.66 -0.74 19.12
C PHE A 152 10.88 -1.92 18.17
N LEU A 153 12.10 -2.12 17.71
CA LEU A 153 12.47 -3.21 16.81
C LEU A 153 12.20 -4.59 17.42
N ASP A 154 12.59 -4.80 18.67
CA ASP A 154 12.35 -6.04 19.40
C ASP A 154 10.86 -6.35 19.55
N THR A 155 10.03 -5.32 19.78
CA THR A 155 8.58 -5.47 19.85
C THR A 155 7.98 -5.77 18.48
N LEU A 156 8.43 -5.07 17.43
CA LEU A 156 7.97 -5.26 16.05
C LEU A 156 8.31 -6.66 15.51
N LEU A 157 9.52 -7.14 15.79
CA LEU A 157 10.05 -8.43 15.33
C LEU A 157 10.02 -9.54 16.39
N ALA A 158 9.19 -9.39 17.42
CA ALA A 158 9.01 -10.44 18.42
C ALA A 158 8.56 -11.76 17.78
N LYS A 159 9.21 -12.87 18.16
CA LYS A 159 8.90 -14.22 17.61
C LYS A 159 7.56 -14.74 18.13
N SER A 160 6.98 -15.69 17.43
CA SER A 160 5.62 -16.23 17.66
C SER A 160 5.33 -16.70 19.09
N ASN A 161 6.35 -17.10 19.85
CA ASN A 161 6.21 -17.61 21.21
C ASN A 161 6.47 -16.57 22.29
N THR A 162 6.70 -15.30 21.91
CA THR A 162 6.95 -14.22 22.87
C THR A 162 5.66 -13.43 23.13
N GLU A 163 5.46 -13.08 24.40
CA GLU A 163 4.51 -12.05 24.79
C GLU A 163 4.97 -10.69 24.27
N ASN A 164 4.03 -9.77 24.07
CA ASN A 164 4.28 -8.40 23.59
C ASN A 164 4.77 -8.32 22.13
N ALA A 165 4.10 -9.04 21.24
CA ALA A 165 4.39 -9.04 19.81
C ALA A 165 3.40 -8.18 19.02
N VAL A 166 3.86 -7.55 17.94
CA VAL A 166 3.00 -6.95 16.93
C VAL A 166 2.57 -8.02 15.95
N LYS A 167 1.25 -8.17 15.77
CA LYS A 167 0.64 -9.20 14.91
C LYS A 167 -0.26 -8.58 13.85
N VAL A 168 -0.47 -9.33 12.78
CA VAL A 168 -1.47 -9.06 11.76
C VAL A 168 -2.53 -10.17 11.75
N ILE A 169 -3.75 -9.81 11.42
CA ILE A 169 -4.77 -10.79 11.07
C ILE A 169 -4.43 -11.28 9.66
N TRP A 170 -3.93 -12.49 9.55
CA TRP A 170 -3.62 -13.13 8.28
C TRP A 170 -4.84 -13.87 7.76
N TYR A 171 -5.41 -13.40 6.67
CA TYR A 171 -6.53 -14.02 6.01
C TYR A 171 -6.12 -14.58 4.65
N ASP A 172 -6.04 -15.89 4.58
CA ASP A 172 -5.66 -16.64 3.38
C ASP A 172 -6.93 -17.11 2.66
N LEU A 173 -7.10 -16.63 1.43
CA LEU A 173 -8.23 -16.94 0.57
C LEU A 173 -7.96 -18.12 -0.38
N SER A 174 -6.79 -18.77 -0.28
CA SER A 174 -6.37 -19.77 -1.27
C SER A 174 -7.33 -20.95 -1.42
N ASP A 175 -8.00 -21.32 -0.34
CA ASP A 175 -9.00 -22.40 -0.35
C ASP A 175 -10.35 -21.95 -0.94
N GLU A 176 -10.63 -20.65 -0.94
CA GLU A 176 -11.89 -20.06 -1.41
C GLU A 176 -11.75 -19.45 -2.82
N CYS A 177 -10.54 -19.07 -3.21
CA CYS A 177 -10.23 -18.40 -4.48
C CYS A 177 -9.68 -19.37 -5.53
N ALA A 178 -10.55 -19.90 -6.33
CA ALA A 178 -10.13 -20.57 -7.59
C ALA A 178 -9.87 -19.56 -8.74
N ASP A 179 -10.26 -18.28 -8.59
CA ASP A 179 -10.20 -17.27 -9.66
C ASP A 179 -9.87 -15.85 -9.14
N ASN A 180 -9.14 -15.06 -9.94
CA ASN A 180 -8.83 -13.66 -9.67
C ASN A 180 -10.06 -12.76 -9.52
N ASP A 181 -11.18 -13.10 -10.17
CA ASP A 181 -12.43 -12.32 -10.07
C ASP A 181 -13.01 -12.36 -8.66
N TYR A 182 -12.88 -13.49 -7.97
CA TYR A 182 -13.27 -13.59 -6.56
C TYR A 182 -12.38 -12.72 -5.66
N ALA A 183 -11.08 -12.67 -5.92
CA ALA A 183 -10.16 -11.80 -5.18
C ALA A 183 -10.53 -10.31 -5.35
N ILE A 184 -10.92 -9.88 -6.56
CA ILE A 184 -11.39 -8.51 -6.84
C ILE A 184 -12.72 -8.22 -6.12
N ASP A 185 -13.66 -9.18 -6.09
CA ASP A 185 -14.92 -9.03 -5.39
C ASP A 185 -14.70 -8.92 -3.88
N VAL A 186 -13.87 -9.77 -3.30
CA VAL A 186 -13.47 -9.69 -1.87
C VAL A 186 -12.77 -8.35 -1.59
N PHE A 187 -11.84 -7.92 -2.45
CA PHE A 187 -11.18 -6.62 -2.34
C PHE A 187 -12.21 -5.47 -2.30
N SER A 188 -13.17 -5.50 -3.21
CA SER A 188 -14.22 -4.48 -3.27
C SER A 188 -15.08 -4.46 -2.01
N ARG A 189 -15.48 -5.62 -1.49
CA ARG A 189 -16.29 -5.77 -0.28
C ARG A 189 -15.57 -5.38 1.00
N LEU A 190 -14.30 -5.75 1.14
CA LEU A 190 -13.47 -5.42 2.31
C LEU A 190 -13.22 -3.91 2.46
N ASN A 191 -13.24 -3.18 1.35
CA ASN A 191 -13.05 -1.74 1.36
C ASN A 191 -14.34 -0.93 1.59
N ILE A 192 -15.53 -1.61 1.57
CA ILE A 192 -16.78 -0.99 1.98
C ILE A 192 -16.75 -0.79 3.51
N GLY A 193 -16.50 0.43 3.97
CA GLY A 193 -16.53 0.79 5.40
C GLY A 193 -15.18 1.10 6.07
N LYS A 194 -14.07 0.94 5.34
CA LYS A 194 -12.74 1.52 5.72
C LYS A 194 -12.62 2.95 5.15
N ILE A 195 -11.42 3.50 5.04
CA ILE A 195 -11.22 4.67 4.17
C ILE A 195 -11.75 4.22 2.80
N PRO A 196 -12.93 4.72 2.37
CA PRO A 196 -13.58 4.15 1.21
C PRO A 196 -12.64 4.26 0.02
N LEU A 197 -12.55 3.18 -0.76
CA LEU A 197 -11.99 3.31 -2.09
C LEU A 197 -12.68 4.48 -2.76
N THR A 198 -11.90 5.34 -3.37
CA THR A 198 -12.47 6.41 -4.19
C THR A 198 -13.30 5.79 -5.31
N ASN A 199 -14.28 6.52 -5.80
CA ASN A 199 -15.06 6.05 -6.95
C ASN A 199 -14.16 5.65 -8.13
N ALA A 200 -13.04 6.34 -8.30
CA ALA A 200 -12.03 6.03 -9.30
C ALA A 200 -11.41 4.63 -9.10
N GLU A 201 -11.07 4.29 -7.88
CA GLU A 201 -10.47 2.98 -7.55
C GLU A 201 -11.48 1.83 -7.74
N LEU A 202 -12.75 2.05 -7.38
CA LEU A 202 -13.83 1.09 -7.64
C LEU A 202 -14.04 0.88 -9.14
N VAL A 203 -14.06 1.96 -9.93
CA VAL A 203 -14.19 1.88 -11.39
C VAL A 203 -12.99 1.17 -12.01
N ARG A 204 -11.77 1.45 -11.53
CA ARG A 204 -10.56 0.72 -11.96
C ARG A 204 -10.70 -0.78 -11.72
N ALA A 205 -11.10 -1.17 -10.51
CA ALA A 205 -11.28 -2.59 -10.15
C ALA A 205 -12.35 -3.25 -11.06
N LEU A 206 -13.46 -2.56 -11.31
CA LEU A 206 -14.51 -3.07 -12.21
C LEU A 206 -14.01 -3.24 -13.64
N PHE A 207 -13.23 -2.30 -14.18
CA PHE A 207 -12.69 -2.41 -15.55
C PHE A 207 -11.73 -3.60 -15.71
N LEU A 208 -11.06 -3.98 -14.63
CA LEU A 208 -10.08 -5.08 -14.63
C LEU A 208 -10.70 -6.45 -14.33
N GLN A 209 -12.03 -6.54 -14.13
CA GLN A 209 -12.70 -7.82 -13.97
C GLN A 209 -12.59 -8.65 -15.26
N LYS A 210 -12.26 -9.94 -15.11
CA LYS A 210 -12.08 -10.90 -16.20
C LYS A 210 -13.33 -11.08 -17.05
N SER A 211 -14.51 -10.96 -16.44
CA SER A 211 -15.81 -11.00 -17.11
C SER A 211 -15.97 -9.96 -18.22
N ASN A 212 -15.20 -8.87 -18.19
CA ASN A 212 -15.21 -7.83 -19.22
C ASN A 212 -14.41 -8.20 -20.48
N PHE A 213 -13.69 -9.34 -20.47
CA PHE A 213 -12.81 -9.76 -21.56
C PHE A 213 -13.29 -11.11 -22.15
N LYS A 214 -13.40 -11.19 -23.46
CA LYS A 214 -14.01 -12.35 -24.15
C LYS A 214 -13.03 -13.39 -24.68
N HIS A 215 -11.69 -13.28 -24.50
CA HIS A 215 -10.69 -14.13 -25.15
C HIS A 215 -9.43 -14.40 -24.33
N HIS A 216 -8.55 -15.29 -24.85
CA HIS A 216 -7.31 -15.79 -24.24
C HIS A 216 -6.28 -14.72 -23.84
N ASP A 217 -6.40 -13.47 -24.31
CA ASP A 217 -5.49 -12.35 -24.00
C ASP A 217 -5.95 -11.50 -22.81
N THR A 218 -6.83 -12.01 -21.95
CA THR A 218 -7.40 -11.28 -20.81
C THR A 218 -6.34 -10.64 -19.94
N ARG A 219 -5.28 -11.39 -19.61
CA ARG A 219 -4.21 -10.91 -18.74
C ARG A 219 -3.44 -9.73 -19.33
N LEU A 220 -3.06 -9.82 -20.60
CA LEU A 220 -2.36 -8.73 -21.29
C LEU A 220 -3.21 -7.46 -21.36
N LYS A 221 -4.51 -7.61 -21.65
CA LYS A 221 -5.44 -6.47 -21.65
C LYS A 221 -5.64 -5.85 -20.28
N GLN A 222 -5.72 -6.65 -19.23
CA GLN A 222 -5.79 -6.15 -17.86
C GLN A 222 -4.55 -5.32 -17.51
N ILE A 223 -3.35 -5.81 -17.82
CA ILE A 223 -2.10 -5.10 -17.60
C ILE A 223 -2.06 -3.81 -18.44
N GLN A 224 -2.46 -3.87 -19.69
CA GLN A 224 -2.51 -2.70 -20.57
C GLN A 224 -3.45 -1.62 -20.01
N ILE A 225 -4.68 -1.97 -19.63
CA ILE A 225 -5.65 -1.02 -19.04
C ILE A 225 -5.12 -0.44 -17.74
N ALA A 226 -4.52 -1.27 -16.89
CA ALA A 226 -3.96 -0.80 -15.63
C ALA A 226 -2.80 0.18 -15.86
N HIS A 227 -1.94 -0.09 -16.85
CA HIS A 227 -0.86 0.80 -17.23
C HIS A 227 -1.38 2.12 -17.83
N GLU A 228 -2.34 2.06 -18.73
CA GLU A 228 -2.98 3.26 -19.32
C GLU A 228 -3.64 4.12 -18.22
N TRP A 229 -4.28 3.48 -17.23
CA TRP A 229 -4.84 4.18 -16.08
C TRP A 229 -3.76 4.92 -15.29
N ASP A 230 -2.65 4.26 -14.98
CA ASP A 230 -1.53 4.86 -14.24
C ASP A 230 -0.93 6.05 -15.01
N VAL A 231 -0.79 5.94 -16.34
CA VAL A 231 -0.34 7.05 -17.21
C VAL A 231 -1.32 8.23 -17.13
N ILE A 232 -2.63 7.97 -17.18
CA ILE A 232 -3.64 9.02 -17.03
C ILE A 232 -3.55 9.69 -15.66
N GLU A 233 -3.48 8.92 -14.58
CA GLU A 233 -3.33 9.47 -13.24
C GLU A 233 -2.07 10.33 -13.10
N GLN A 234 -0.94 9.87 -13.65
CA GLN A 234 0.31 10.61 -13.65
C GLN A 234 0.17 11.94 -14.42
N ARG A 235 -0.40 11.90 -15.62
CA ARG A 235 -0.61 13.10 -16.43
C ARG A 235 -1.48 14.14 -15.74
N LEU A 236 -2.52 13.69 -15.05
CA LEU A 236 -3.40 14.55 -14.27
C LEU A 236 -2.69 15.21 -13.08
N GLN A 237 -1.57 14.65 -12.59
CA GLN A 237 -0.78 15.27 -11.51
C GLN A 237 0.08 16.45 -11.99
N GLU A 238 0.31 16.61 -13.28
CA GLU A 238 1.05 17.77 -13.80
C GLU A 238 0.28 19.07 -13.53
N PRO A 239 0.83 20.03 -12.78
CA PRO A 239 0.10 21.24 -12.38
C PRO A 239 -0.40 22.05 -13.59
N ALA A 240 0.45 22.21 -14.62
CA ALA A 240 0.11 22.96 -15.82
C ALA A 240 -1.05 22.32 -16.58
N PHE A 241 -1.03 20.99 -16.75
CA PHE A 241 -2.10 20.24 -17.41
C PHE A 241 -3.38 20.29 -16.59
N TRP A 242 -3.29 20.10 -15.26
CA TRP A 242 -4.44 20.17 -14.36
C TRP A 242 -5.13 21.52 -14.41
N HIS A 243 -4.38 22.62 -14.32
CA HIS A 243 -4.93 23.97 -14.40
C HIS A 243 -5.52 24.29 -15.78
N PHE A 244 -5.02 23.65 -16.84
CA PHE A 244 -5.59 23.82 -18.19
C PHE A 244 -6.97 23.17 -18.33
N ILE A 245 -7.18 21.98 -17.75
CA ILE A 245 -8.44 21.23 -17.92
C ILE A 245 -9.51 21.55 -16.88
N THR A 246 -9.16 22.20 -15.76
CA THR A 246 -10.09 22.43 -14.65
C THR A 246 -10.27 23.92 -14.32
N ASN A 247 -11.52 24.34 -14.29
CA ASN A 247 -11.94 25.66 -13.81
C ASN A 247 -12.71 25.59 -12.48
N THR A 248 -12.71 24.44 -11.79
CA THR A 248 -13.53 24.23 -10.61
C THR A 248 -12.74 24.38 -9.32
N SER A 249 -13.37 24.97 -8.31
CA SER A 249 -12.87 24.99 -6.93
C SER A 249 -13.23 23.72 -6.16
N LYS A 250 -14.00 22.79 -6.76
CA LYS A 250 -14.37 21.51 -6.14
C LYS A 250 -13.13 20.66 -5.90
N LYS A 251 -12.98 20.19 -4.66
CA LYS A 251 -11.92 19.23 -4.32
C LYS A 251 -12.40 17.82 -4.64
N TYR A 252 -11.59 17.07 -5.35
CA TYR A 252 -11.79 15.66 -5.66
C TYR A 252 -10.87 14.80 -4.79
N ALA A 253 -11.30 13.61 -4.42
CA ALA A 253 -10.45 12.65 -3.70
C ALA A 253 -9.28 12.21 -4.59
N THR A 254 -9.53 12.01 -5.89
CA THR A 254 -8.51 11.81 -6.92
C THR A 254 -8.82 12.67 -8.13
N ARG A 255 -7.80 13.12 -8.86
CA ARG A 255 -8.01 13.99 -10.04
C ARG A 255 -8.72 13.27 -11.20
N ILE A 256 -8.66 11.95 -11.27
CA ILE A 256 -9.36 11.17 -12.29
C ILE A 256 -10.88 11.19 -12.09
N GLU A 257 -11.37 11.40 -10.87
CA GLU A 257 -12.81 11.58 -10.60
C GLU A 257 -13.40 12.79 -11.35
N TYR A 258 -12.59 13.83 -11.53
CA TYR A 258 -13.00 14.98 -12.36
C TYR A 258 -13.26 14.57 -13.80
N ILE A 259 -12.44 13.68 -14.36
CA ILE A 259 -12.66 13.16 -15.74
C ILE A 259 -13.98 12.41 -15.81
N PHE A 260 -14.30 11.60 -14.80
CA PHE A 260 -15.59 10.90 -14.75
C PHE A 260 -16.78 11.86 -14.63
N ASP A 261 -16.64 12.94 -13.85
CA ASP A 261 -17.66 13.98 -13.77
C ASP A 261 -17.87 14.66 -15.15
N LEU A 262 -16.79 14.92 -15.90
CA LEU A 262 -16.89 15.43 -17.27
C LEU A 262 -17.57 14.45 -18.22
N MET A 263 -17.25 13.16 -18.14
CA MET A 263 -17.85 12.11 -18.99
C MET A 263 -19.34 11.91 -18.69
N LYS A 264 -19.77 12.09 -17.45
CA LYS A 264 -21.21 12.02 -17.07
C LYS A 264 -22.07 13.11 -17.72
N GLY A 265 -21.47 14.16 -18.30
CA GLY A 265 -22.18 15.27 -18.86
C GLY A 265 -23.09 15.91 -17.79
N LYS A 266 -22.55 16.82 -16.99
CA LYS A 266 -23.31 17.44 -15.90
C LYS A 266 -24.61 18.07 -16.38
N LYS A 267 -25.75 17.46 -16.08
CA LYS A 267 -27.04 18.15 -16.05
C LYS A 267 -27.13 19.18 -14.93
N GLU A 268 -26.37 19.00 -13.83
CA GLU A 268 -26.43 19.86 -12.64
C GLU A 268 -25.85 21.27 -12.82
N THR A 269 -25.02 21.52 -13.84
CA THR A 269 -24.48 22.87 -14.07
C THR A 269 -25.46 23.79 -14.79
N TYR A 270 -26.44 23.25 -15.48
CA TYR A 270 -27.47 24.04 -16.17
C TYR A 270 -28.60 24.46 -15.24
N GLU A 271 -28.93 23.68 -14.22
CA GLU A 271 -29.96 24.02 -13.22
C GLU A 271 -29.50 25.09 -12.21
N ALA A 272 -28.20 25.30 -12.03
CA ALA A 272 -27.66 26.32 -11.16
C ALA A 272 -27.60 27.74 -11.79
N PHE A 273 -27.89 27.85 -13.09
CA PHE A 273 -27.86 29.11 -13.83
C PHE A 273 -29.24 29.57 -14.33
N TYR A 274 -30.31 28.87 -14.01
CA TYR A 274 -31.69 29.22 -14.21
C TYR A 274 -32.46 29.06 -12.88
#